data_e542cc7f49901cf62eac32e92cb68da4
#
_entry.id   e542cc7f49901cf62eac32e92cb68da4
#
_cell.length_a   1.000
_cell.length_b   1.000
_cell.length_c   1.000
_cell.angle_alpha   90.00
_cell.angle_beta   90.00
_cell.angle_gamma   90.00
#
_symmetry.space_group_name_H-M   'P 1'
#
loop_
_entity.id
_entity.type
_entity.pdbx_description
1 polymer ?
#
loop_
_entity_poly.entity_id
_entity_poly.type
_entity_poly.pdbx_seq_one_letter_code
_entity_poly.pdbx_strand_id
1 'polypeptide(L)'
;MEAQQILNNVFGYNTFRTGQEEIINTLLSKKNILAVMPTGAGKSLCYQIPALLFSRGSIIVSPLVALMDDQILSLKELGVSAERIHSHLSEEQNNKTLQDFKKGLIKILYLSPENLMSDRTLYALQDIDIAMFAIDEAHCISKWGASFRPQYEELSKLSQIFPDAIIASFTATADKNTRDDIVHKLCNYNAKIFVQGFDRPNLSLAVEQKTKNWKEQLLIFLENKKNNSGIIYCLSRKETESVADFLNKKTFNAIPYHAGQDAILRKNNQNKFMNEDGIIIVATIAFGMGIDKSNVRFVAHTSLPSSIEAYYQEIGRAGRDGNPAETLLLYGLNDLFQRRRFIELDKSDDQHKLGENKRLDSLLAYCEAPICRKKALLSYFDEEIESCNNCDNCLQPPKMLEGTELAQMALSAIYRSGQVFGAVHIINILLGENSPKIIERGHNKIKTFGIGKEHSKDFWQGFIRQMLASGHITINIKKFGCLQITTTGVQLLKNELQFNYKEIELKSHKTTKNYKEKIPLNIQDSDLELLAALKKLRLTISKSLSVPAFVIFSDASLIEMAKLKPKDQIDFSKINGVGPSKLKKYSDTFLSVING
;
A
#
# COMPACT_ATOMS: atom_id res chain seq x y z
N MET A 1 9.01 32.36 4.49
CA MET A 1 7.91 33.01 5.26
C MET A 1 6.55 32.72 4.62
N GLU A 2 6.38 32.90 3.31
CA GLU A 2 5.07 32.74 2.66
C GLU A 2 4.50 31.32 2.72
N ALA A 3 5.33 30.28 2.51
CA ALA A 3 4.86 28.87 2.56
C ALA A 3 4.38 28.48 3.97
N GLN A 4 5.08 28.93 5.02
CA GLN A 4 4.68 28.72 6.41
C GLN A 4 3.36 29.45 6.75
N GLN A 5 3.13 30.62 6.16
CA GLN A 5 1.88 31.35 6.35
C GLN A 5 0.69 30.61 5.71
N ILE A 6 0.88 30.03 4.50
CA ILE A 6 -0.15 29.21 3.87
C ILE A 6 -0.40 27.93 4.70
N LEU A 7 0.66 27.28 5.19
CA LEU A 7 0.52 26.12 6.05
C LEU A 7 -0.35 26.42 7.28
N ASN A 8 -0.11 27.56 7.94
CA ASN A 8 -0.86 27.95 9.13
C ASN A 8 -2.27 28.47 8.78
N ASN A 9 -2.34 29.44 7.84
CA ASN A 9 -3.58 30.18 7.61
C ASN A 9 -4.62 29.42 6.76
N VAL A 10 -4.18 28.49 5.91
CA VAL A 10 -5.09 27.69 5.07
C VAL A 10 -5.28 26.29 5.68
N PHE A 11 -4.16 25.60 5.96
CA PHE A 11 -4.21 24.19 6.35
C PHE A 11 -4.31 23.99 7.86
N GLY A 12 -4.00 25.02 8.69
CA GLY A 12 -4.08 24.95 10.16
C GLY A 12 -2.98 24.11 10.81
N TYR A 13 -1.82 23.97 10.16
CA TYR A 13 -0.66 23.26 10.72
C TYR A 13 0.43 24.24 11.12
N ASN A 14 1.05 24.02 12.27
CA ASN A 14 2.07 24.92 12.81
C ASN A 14 3.46 24.66 12.25
N THR A 15 3.77 23.45 11.84
CA THR A 15 5.10 23.05 11.37
C THR A 15 4.99 22.10 10.18
N PHE A 16 5.95 22.20 9.27
CA PHE A 16 6.16 21.21 8.22
C PHE A 16 6.63 19.88 8.80
N ARG A 17 6.24 18.79 8.18
CA ARG A 17 6.87 17.49 8.44
C ARG A 17 8.24 17.46 7.76
N THR A 18 9.12 16.57 8.25
CA THR A 18 10.48 16.38 7.70
C THR A 18 10.46 16.32 6.17
N GLY A 19 11.30 17.13 5.52
CA GLY A 19 11.49 17.19 4.08
C GLY A 19 10.41 17.94 3.28
N GLN A 20 9.22 18.24 3.84
CA GLN A 20 8.18 18.99 3.12
C GLN A 20 8.63 20.40 2.74
N GLU A 21 9.26 21.11 3.69
CA GLU A 21 9.71 22.49 3.49
C GLU A 21 10.75 22.59 2.37
N GLU A 22 11.69 21.65 2.32
CA GLU A 22 12.74 21.64 1.30
C GLU A 22 12.14 21.36 -0.11
N ILE A 23 11.19 20.45 -0.21
CA ILE A 23 10.46 20.16 -1.46
C ILE A 23 9.71 21.40 -1.93
N ILE A 24 8.95 22.04 -1.04
CA ILE A 24 8.17 23.25 -1.33
C ILE A 24 9.07 24.38 -1.81
N ASN A 25 10.16 24.65 -1.08
CA ASN A 25 11.11 25.71 -1.43
C ASN A 25 11.82 25.45 -2.77
N THR A 26 12.08 24.17 -3.09
CA THR A 26 12.66 23.80 -4.39
C THR A 26 11.68 24.10 -5.54
N LEU A 27 10.39 23.78 -5.36
CA LEU A 27 9.35 24.10 -6.35
C LEU A 27 9.17 25.60 -6.50
N LEU A 28 9.15 26.36 -5.40
CA LEU A 28 9.08 27.83 -5.44
C LEU A 28 10.30 28.47 -6.12
N SER A 29 11.44 27.77 -6.13
CA SER A 29 12.65 28.15 -6.88
C SER A 29 12.59 27.74 -8.36
N LYS A 30 11.41 27.33 -8.85
CA LYS A 30 11.14 26.92 -10.24
C LYS A 30 12.00 25.74 -10.74
N LYS A 31 12.29 24.77 -9.86
CA LYS A 31 13.03 23.55 -10.23
C LYS A 31 12.10 22.37 -10.29
N ASN A 32 12.29 21.51 -11.29
CA ASN A 32 11.61 20.22 -11.35
C ASN A 32 12.06 19.31 -10.19
N ILE A 33 11.16 18.47 -9.74
CA ILE A 33 11.43 17.52 -8.64
C ILE A 33 10.88 16.12 -8.92
N LEU A 34 11.52 15.14 -8.31
CA LEU A 34 10.93 13.84 -7.98
C LEU A 34 10.94 13.68 -6.47
N ALA A 35 9.77 13.59 -5.87
CA ALA A 35 9.60 13.35 -4.44
C ALA A 35 9.04 11.94 -4.18
N VAL A 36 9.88 11.07 -3.62
CA VAL A 36 9.48 9.73 -3.16
C VAL A 36 9.19 9.85 -1.67
N MET A 37 7.92 9.78 -1.30
CA MET A 37 7.44 10.02 0.07
C MET A 37 6.45 8.94 0.48
N PRO A 38 6.58 8.32 1.65
CA PRO A 38 5.67 7.26 2.07
C PRO A 38 4.22 7.73 2.14
N THR A 39 3.28 6.79 2.07
CA THR A 39 1.86 7.08 2.26
C THR A 39 1.63 7.68 3.65
N GLY A 40 0.90 8.79 3.73
CA GLY A 40 0.66 9.52 4.98
C GLY A 40 1.72 10.56 5.35
N ALA A 41 2.82 10.70 4.57
CA ALA A 41 3.83 11.75 4.79
C ALA A 41 3.37 13.16 4.40
N GLY A 42 2.16 13.30 3.81
CA GLY A 42 1.60 14.60 3.43
C GLY A 42 2.09 15.09 2.07
N LYS A 43 2.25 14.20 1.09
CA LYS A 43 2.58 14.54 -0.32
C LYS A 43 1.74 15.66 -0.88
N SER A 44 0.42 15.65 -0.62
CA SER A 44 -0.51 16.62 -1.18
C SER A 44 -0.16 18.06 -0.80
N LEU A 45 0.27 18.31 0.44
CA LEU A 45 0.70 19.64 0.87
C LEU A 45 1.91 20.14 0.08
N CYS A 46 2.82 19.26 -0.32
CA CYS A 46 4.04 19.62 -1.04
C CYS A 46 3.77 20.21 -2.42
N TYR A 47 2.63 19.91 -3.05
CA TYR A 47 2.23 20.56 -4.32
C TYR A 47 1.09 21.57 -4.14
N GLN A 48 0.22 21.41 -3.14
CA GLN A 48 -0.89 22.34 -2.90
C GLN A 48 -0.40 23.71 -2.42
N ILE A 49 0.58 23.74 -1.51
CA ILE A 49 1.15 25.00 -0.99
C ILE A 49 1.83 25.82 -2.10
N PRO A 50 2.75 25.27 -2.92
CA PRO A 50 3.29 25.99 -4.07
C PRO A 50 2.22 26.44 -5.07
N ALA A 51 1.22 25.58 -5.36
CA ALA A 51 0.13 25.93 -6.25
C ALA A 51 -0.68 27.16 -5.80
N LEU A 52 -0.80 27.38 -4.47
CA LEU A 52 -1.46 28.55 -3.91
C LEU A 52 -0.58 29.81 -3.95
N LEU A 53 0.73 29.64 -3.91
CA LEU A 53 1.70 30.75 -3.90
C LEU A 53 2.04 31.24 -5.29
N PHE A 54 1.94 30.37 -6.30
CA PHE A 54 2.14 30.81 -7.69
C PHE A 54 1.04 31.78 -8.12
N SER A 55 1.44 32.83 -8.86
CA SER A 55 0.48 33.76 -9.50
C SER A 55 -0.38 33.08 -10.55
N ARG A 56 0.19 32.06 -11.21
CA ARG A 56 -0.42 31.26 -12.28
C ARG A 56 -1.09 30.01 -11.75
N GLY A 57 -2.05 29.45 -12.49
CA GLY A 57 -2.71 28.20 -12.12
C GLY A 57 -1.80 26.98 -12.17
N SER A 58 -2.12 25.98 -11.38
CA SER A 58 -1.39 24.69 -11.34
C SER A 58 -2.33 23.53 -11.66
N ILE A 59 -1.80 22.53 -12.37
CA ILE A 59 -2.54 21.32 -12.76
C ILE A 59 -2.00 20.13 -11.97
N ILE A 60 -2.91 19.38 -11.34
CA ILE A 60 -2.60 18.15 -10.62
C ILE A 60 -3.08 16.97 -11.45
N VAL A 61 -2.15 16.10 -11.82
CA VAL A 61 -2.45 14.86 -12.56
C VAL A 61 -2.56 13.71 -11.58
N SER A 62 -3.73 13.07 -11.53
CA SER A 62 -3.99 11.94 -10.65
C SER A 62 -4.70 10.81 -11.39
N PRO A 63 -4.39 9.53 -11.11
CA PRO A 63 -4.96 8.40 -11.85
C PRO A 63 -6.39 8.03 -11.44
N LEU A 64 -6.95 8.69 -10.43
CA LEU A 64 -8.21 8.28 -9.80
C LEU A 64 -9.16 9.42 -9.53
N VAL A 65 -10.31 9.37 -10.17
CA VAL A 65 -11.39 10.36 -10.01
C VAL A 65 -11.84 10.49 -8.55
N ALA A 66 -12.02 9.37 -7.85
CA ALA A 66 -12.45 9.38 -6.44
C ALA A 66 -11.45 10.11 -5.52
N LEU A 67 -10.14 9.92 -5.75
CA LEU A 67 -9.10 10.63 -4.99
C LEU A 67 -9.12 12.13 -5.28
N MET A 68 -9.31 12.51 -6.54
CA MET A 68 -9.46 13.92 -6.92
C MET A 68 -10.65 14.55 -6.20
N ASP A 69 -11.79 13.84 -6.12
CA ASP A 69 -12.98 14.32 -5.43
C ASP A 69 -12.73 14.62 -3.96
N ASP A 70 -12.10 13.69 -3.25
CA ASP A 70 -11.78 13.84 -1.84
C ASP A 70 -10.80 15.01 -1.61
N GLN A 71 -9.80 15.17 -2.48
CA GLN A 71 -8.85 16.30 -2.42
C GLN A 71 -9.54 17.65 -2.69
N ILE A 72 -10.39 17.72 -3.70
CA ILE A 72 -11.13 18.94 -4.04
C ILE A 72 -12.10 19.31 -2.93
N LEU A 73 -12.85 18.35 -2.39
CA LEU A 73 -13.74 18.60 -1.27
C LEU A 73 -12.96 19.17 -0.07
N SER A 74 -11.82 18.57 0.25
CA SER A 74 -10.96 19.04 1.33
C SER A 74 -10.45 20.47 1.11
N LEU A 75 -10.03 20.80 -0.12
CA LEU A 75 -9.57 22.14 -0.48
C LEU A 75 -10.70 23.17 -0.44
N LYS A 76 -11.88 22.84 -0.94
CA LYS A 76 -13.07 23.71 -0.89
C LYS A 76 -13.51 24.01 0.55
N GLU A 77 -13.42 23.03 1.45
CA GLU A 77 -13.68 23.24 2.88
C GLU A 77 -12.68 24.21 3.54
N LEU A 78 -11.46 24.24 3.02
CA LEU A 78 -10.44 25.19 3.44
C LEU A 78 -10.55 26.56 2.76
N GLY A 79 -11.56 26.75 1.89
CA GLY A 79 -11.76 27.99 1.14
C GLY A 79 -10.87 28.14 -0.09
N VAL A 80 -10.22 27.05 -0.54
CA VAL A 80 -9.37 27.04 -1.73
C VAL A 80 -10.19 26.72 -2.97
N SER A 81 -10.03 27.52 -4.03
CA SER A 81 -10.67 27.30 -5.32
C SER A 81 -9.95 26.19 -6.09
N ALA A 82 -10.52 24.98 -6.06
CA ALA A 82 -10.05 23.80 -6.76
C ALA A 82 -11.21 23.12 -7.50
N GLU A 83 -10.97 22.69 -8.74
CA GLU A 83 -11.94 21.98 -9.58
C GLU A 83 -11.27 20.85 -10.35
N ARG A 84 -12.09 20.06 -11.02
CA ARG A 84 -11.63 18.96 -11.89
C ARG A 84 -12.35 18.99 -13.24
N ILE A 85 -11.71 18.34 -14.22
CA ILE A 85 -12.32 18.01 -15.50
C ILE A 85 -12.30 16.48 -15.64
N HIS A 86 -13.45 15.89 -15.97
CA HIS A 86 -13.54 14.44 -16.25
C HIS A 86 -14.72 14.11 -17.16
N SER A 87 -14.69 12.91 -17.75
CA SER A 87 -15.64 12.44 -18.77
C SER A 87 -17.11 12.30 -18.30
N HIS A 88 -17.38 12.28 -16.99
CA HIS A 88 -18.74 12.21 -16.45
C HIS A 88 -19.41 13.57 -16.23
N LEU A 89 -18.67 14.69 -16.39
CA LEU A 89 -19.25 16.03 -16.41
C LEU A 89 -19.71 16.38 -17.83
N SER A 90 -20.73 17.25 -17.92
CA SER A 90 -21.15 17.75 -19.22
C SER A 90 -20.04 18.57 -19.88
N GLU A 91 -20.07 18.66 -21.22
CA GLU A 91 -19.11 19.49 -21.96
C GLU A 91 -19.16 20.96 -21.54
N GLU A 92 -20.37 21.45 -21.26
CA GLU A 92 -20.59 22.82 -20.80
C GLU A 92 -19.91 23.09 -19.45
N GLN A 93 -20.05 22.13 -18.50
CA GLN A 93 -19.39 22.21 -17.20
C GLN A 93 -17.87 22.19 -17.33
N ASN A 94 -17.31 21.28 -18.15
CA ASN A 94 -15.88 21.21 -18.39
C ASN A 94 -15.34 22.48 -19.07
N ASN A 95 -16.06 23.04 -20.03
CA ASN A 95 -15.68 24.30 -20.71
C ASN A 95 -15.72 25.47 -19.74
N LYS A 96 -16.74 25.56 -18.88
CA LYS A 96 -16.82 26.59 -17.83
C LYS A 96 -15.63 26.50 -16.88
N THR A 97 -15.30 25.30 -16.43
CA THR A 97 -14.15 25.06 -15.54
C THR A 97 -12.84 25.52 -16.17
N LEU A 98 -12.62 25.23 -17.47
CA LEU A 98 -11.44 25.72 -18.20
C LEU A 98 -11.41 27.26 -18.33
N GLN A 99 -12.55 27.90 -18.61
CA GLN A 99 -12.63 29.36 -18.65
C GLN A 99 -12.34 29.99 -17.28
N ASP A 100 -12.88 29.43 -16.22
CA ASP A 100 -12.65 29.90 -14.84
C ASP A 100 -11.18 29.69 -14.42
N PHE A 101 -10.55 28.60 -14.85
CA PHE A 101 -9.11 28.39 -14.68
C PHE A 101 -8.27 29.39 -15.47
N LYS A 102 -8.62 29.66 -16.74
CA LYS A 102 -7.97 30.69 -17.59
C LYS A 102 -8.07 32.11 -16.99
N LYS A 103 -9.20 32.42 -16.34
CA LYS A 103 -9.40 33.70 -15.64
C LYS A 103 -8.71 33.77 -14.28
N GLY A 104 -8.06 32.70 -13.81
CA GLY A 104 -7.42 32.62 -12.50
C GLY A 104 -8.37 32.51 -11.32
N LEU A 105 -9.66 32.26 -11.57
CA LEU A 105 -10.69 32.02 -10.53
C LEU A 105 -10.50 30.67 -9.87
N ILE A 106 -9.93 29.70 -10.60
CA ILE A 106 -9.54 28.40 -10.09
C ILE A 106 -8.01 28.36 -10.02
N LYS A 107 -7.45 28.05 -8.83
CA LYS A 107 -6.01 27.97 -8.61
C LYS A 107 -5.45 26.57 -8.87
N ILE A 108 -6.23 25.53 -8.60
CA ILE A 108 -5.81 24.14 -8.71
C ILE A 108 -6.82 23.39 -9.56
N LEU A 109 -6.35 22.85 -10.69
CA LEU A 109 -7.17 22.04 -11.59
C LEU A 109 -6.70 20.57 -11.55
N TYR A 110 -7.59 19.66 -11.21
CA TYR A 110 -7.32 18.21 -11.21
C TYR A 110 -7.74 17.58 -12.53
N LEU A 111 -6.86 16.77 -13.11
CA LEU A 111 -7.07 16.05 -14.37
C LEU A 111 -6.56 14.61 -14.27
N SER A 112 -7.22 13.68 -14.96
CA SER A 112 -6.60 12.39 -15.24
C SER A 112 -5.60 12.49 -16.39
N PRO A 113 -4.62 11.57 -16.51
CA PRO A 113 -3.68 11.57 -17.63
C PRO A 113 -4.37 11.57 -18.98
N GLU A 114 -5.42 10.75 -19.13
CA GLU A 114 -6.21 10.61 -20.36
C GLU A 114 -6.88 11.93 -20.76
N ASN A 115 -7.45 12.63 -19.77
CA ASN A 115 -8.11 13.91 -20.02
C ASN A 115 -7.10 15.02 -20.32
N LEU A 116 -5.97 15.05 -19.61
CA LEU A 116 -4.93 16.06 -19.84
C LEU A 116 -4.34 15.92 -21.25
N MET A 117 -4.03 14.69 -21.67
CA MET A 117 -3.37 14.42 -22.95
C MET A 117 -4.35 14.33 -24.14
N SER A 118 -5.65 14.60 -23.94
CA SER A 118 -6.58 14.72 -25.07
C SER A 118 -6.31 15.99 -25.88
N ASP A 119 -6.38 15.91 -27.22
CA ASP A 119 -6.15 17.04 -28.13
C ASP A 119 -6.98 18.27 -27.76
N ARG A 120 -8.24 18.05 -27.36
CA ARG A 120 -9.14 19.11 -26.92
C ARG A 120 -8.62 19.86 -25.71
N THR A 121 -8.18 19.12 -24.67
CA THR A 121 -7.67 19.73 -23.43
C THR A 121 -6.35 20.42 -23.67
N LEU A 122 -5.41 19.78 -24.39
CA LEU A 122 -4.13 20.38 -24.74
C LEU A 122 -4.31 21.69 -25.52
N TYR A 123 -5.19 21.71 -26.54
CA TYR A 123 -5.50 22.92 -27.29
C TYR A 123 -6.06 24.03 -26.39
N ALA A 124 -6.99 23.69 -25.49
CA ALA A 124 -7.56 24.67 -24.55
C ALA A 124 -6.56 25.20 -23.52
N LEU A 125 -5.51 24.43 -23.20
CA LEU A 125 -4.47 24.82 -22.26
C LEU A 125 -3.29 25.57 -22.88
N GLN A 126 -3.11 25.56 -24.21
CA GLN A 126 -1.98 26.20 -24.89
C GLN A 126 -1.89 27.72 -24.63
N ASP A 127 -3.05 28.37 -24.49
CA ASP A 127 -3.12 29.82 -24.22
C ASP A 127 -3.14 30.15 -22.72
N ILE A 128 -2.92 29.18 -21.86
CA ILE A 128 -2.96 29.36 -20.40
C ILE A 128 -1.54 29.26 -19.84
N ASP A 129 -1.12 30.29 -19.14
CA ASP A 129 0.17 30.30 -18.45
C ASP A 129 0.11 29.41 -17.18
N ILE A 130 0.61 28.18 -17.31
CA ILE A 130 0.58 27.15 -16.25
C ILE A 130 1.87 27.24 -15.46
N ALA A 131 1.76 27.33 -14.12
CA ALA A 131 2.93 27.38 -13.25
C ALA A 131 3.58 26.01 -13.06
N MET A 132 2.75 24.97 -12.86
CA MET A 132 3.24 23.65 -12.44
C MET A 132 2.28 22.55 -12.87
N PHE A 133 2.84 21.43 -13.31
CA PHE A 133 2.17 20.14 -13.36
C PHE A 133 2.68 19.28 -12.20
N ALA A 134 1.80 18.98 -11.25
CA ALA A 134 2.10 18.01 -10.19
C ALA A 134 1.56 16.65 -10.60
N ILE A 135 2.45 15.68 -10.80
CA ILE A 135 2.11 14.33 -11.26
C ILE A 135 2.11 13.41 -10.04
N ASP A 136 0.92 13.08 -9.55
CA ASP A 136 0.76 12.12 -8.46
C ASP A 136 0.83 10.68 -9.01
N GLU A 137 1.27 9.74 -8.16
CA GLU A 137 1.56 8.35 -8.50
C GLU A 137 2.47 8.23 -9.75
N ALA A 138 3.51 9.07 -9.80
CA ALA A 138 4.42 9.18 -10.96
C ALA A 138 5.08 7.84 -11.34
N HIS A 139 5.16 6.86 -10.42
CA HIS A 139 5.66 5.51 -10.70
C HIS A 139 4.86 4.78 -11.80
N CYS A 140 3.61 5.21 -12.07
CA CYS A 140 2.79 4.66 -13.16
C CYS A 140 3.37 4.90 -14.57
N ILE A 141 4.33 5.83 -14.73
CA ILE A 141 4.99 6.10 -16.03
C ILE A 141 6.03 5.03 -16.39
N SER A 142 6.54 4.33 -15.39
CA SER A 142 7.63 3.38 -15.58
C SER A 142 7.11 1.98 -15.94
N LYS A 143 7.60 1.46 -17.07
CA LYS A 143 7.36 0.05 -17.46
C LYS A 143 8.02 -0.93 -16.49
N TRP A 144 8.99 -0.46 -15.70
CA TRP A 144 9.63 -1.21 -14.63
C TRP A 144 8.83 -1.14 -13.32
N GLY A 145 7.84 -0.23 -13.20
CA GLY A 145 7.00 -0.06 -12.02
C GLY A 145 5.90 -1.13 -11.91
N ALA A 146 5.49 -1.43 -10.69
CA ALA A 146 4.44 -2.43 -10.38
C ALA A 146 3.03 -2.05 -10.88
N SER A 147 2.82 -0.80 -11.32
CA SER A 147 1.50 -0.25 -11.67
C SER A 147 1.56 0.57 -12.96
N PHE A 148 2.35 0.12 -13.93
CA PHE A 148 2.48 0.81 -15.22
C PHE A 148 1.11 1.09 -15.87
N ARG A 149 0.96 2.33 -16.37
CA ARG A 149 -0.20 2.76 -17.15
C ARG A 149 0.24 3.45 -18.43
N PRO A 150 -0.14 2.94 -19.62
CA PRO A 150 0.26 3.54 -20.91
C PRO A 150 -0.05 5.04 -21.01
N GLN A 151 -1.15 5.48 -20.43
CA GLN A 151 -1.57 6.88 -20.44
C GLN A 151 -0.61 7.80 -19.68
N TYR A 152 0.12 7.28 -18.67
CA TYR A 152 1.17 8.06 -18.01
C TYR A 152 2.40 8.25 -18.89
N GLU A 153 2.67 7.36 -19.83
CA GLU A 153 3.82 7.50 -20.75
C GLU A 153 3.68 8.73 -21.65
N GLU A 154 2.43 9.10 -21.99
CA GLU A 154 2.16 10.30 -22.78
C GLU A 154 2.51 11.60 -22.05
N LEU A 155 2.51 11.61 -20.71
CA LEU A 155 2.90 12.76 -19.91
C LEU A 155 4.35 13.19 -20.13
N SER A 156 5.19 12.32 -20.71
CA SER A 156 6.56 12.67 -21.12
C SER A 156 6.61 13.84 -22.12
N LYS A 157 5.53 14.12 -22.84
CA LYS A 157 5.42 15.23 -23.79
C LYS A 157 5.21 16.58 -23.11
N LEU A 158 4.82 16.61 -21.82
CA LEU A 158 4.47 17.87 -21.12
C LEU A 158 5.61 18.86 -21.08
N SER A 159 6.85 18.43 -20.85
CA SER A 159 8.01 19.30 -20.83
C SER A 159 8.33 19.96 -22.18
N GLN A 160 7.87 19.36 -23.29
CA GLN A 160 8.00 19.91 -24.64
C GLN A 160 6.85 20.86 -24.97
N ILE A 161 5.62 20.52 -24.56
CA ILE A 161 4.42 21.32 -24.85
C ILE A 161 4.37 22.58 -23.96
N PHE A 162 4.81 22.46 -22.70
CA PHE A 162 4.80 23.53 -21.70
C PHE A 162 6.20 23.71 -21.08
N PRO A 163 7.16 24.26 -21.83
CA PRO A 163 8.58 24.32 -21.41
C PRO A 163 8.82 25.19 -20.16
N ASP A 164 7.95 26.17 -19.89
CA ASP A 164 8.05 27.10 -18.77
C ASP A 164 7.35 26.58 -17.49
N ALA A 165 6.63 25.47 -17.58
CA ALA A 165 5.93 24.88 -16.45
C ALA A 165 6.85 23.93 -15.65
N ILE A 166 6.75 24.00 -14.33
CA ILE A 166 7.49 23.12 -13.43
C ILE A 166 6.84 21.74 -13.46
N ILE A 167 7.66 20.70 -13.57
CA ILE A 167 7.22 19.30 -13.41
C ILE A 167 7.56 18.84 -11.99
N ALA A 168 6.53 18.56 -11.20
CA ALA A 168 6.63 18.08 -9.83
C ALA A 168 6.09 16.64 -9.73
N SER A 169 6.98 15.66 -9.70
CA SER A 169 6.62 14.24 -9.69
C SER A 169 6.57 13.71 -8.26
N PHE A 170 5.47 13.04 -7.89
CA PHE A 170 5.26 12.48 -6.57
C PHE A 170 4.90 11.00 -6.65
N THR A 171 5.48 10.21 -5.76
CA THR A 171 5.12 8.80 -5.62
C THR A 171 5.34 8.32 -4.18
N ALA A 172 4.64 7.25 -3.79
CA ALA A 172 4.86 6.61 -2.49
C ALA A 172 5.99 5.58 -2.53
N THR A 173 6.25 4.99 -3.69
CA THR A 173 7.18 3.87 -3.86
C THR A 173 7.87 3.99 -5.22
N ALA A 174 9.19 3.95 -5.21
CA ALA A 174 10.00 3.82 -6.41
C ALA A 174 11.37 3.25 -6.03
N ASP A 175 11.75 2.13 -6.61
CA ASP A 175 13.12 1.64 -6.57
C ASP A 175 14.01 2.53 -7.45
N LYS A 176 15.32 2.31 -7.41
CA LYS A 176 16.29 3.13 -8.15
C LYS A 176 15.98 3.20 -9.64
N ASN A 177 15.68 2.05 -10.27
CA ASN A 177 15.40 1.99 -11.71
C ASN A 177 14.12 2.78 -12.06
N THR A 178 13.10 2.67 -11.24
CA THR A 178 11.85 3.42 -11.40
C THR A 178 12.08 4.92 -11.21
N ARG A 179 12.91 5.33 -10.23
CA ARG A 179 13.27 6.76 -10.04
C ARG A 179 13.99 7.33 -11.26
N ASP A 180 14.97 6.61 -11.77
CA ASP A 180 15.74 7.02 -12.96
C ASP A 180 14.84 7.14 -14.21
N ASP A 181 13.92 6.20 -14.40
CA ASP A 181 12.96 6.21 -15.52
C ASP A 181 11.96 7.39 -15.41
N ILE A 182 11.45 7.68 -14.20
CA ILE A 182 10.57 8.85 -13.97
C ILE A 182 11.29 10.15 -14.33
N VAL A 183 12.50 10.36 -13.81
CA VAL A 183 13.27 11.59 -14.04
C VAL A 183 13.66 11.74 -15.50
N HIS A 184 14.03 10.65 -16.15
CA HIS A 184 14.29 10.64 -17.59
C HIS A 184 13.05 11.06 -18.40
N LYS A 185 11.94 10.37 -18.20
CA LYS A 185 10.73 10.56 -19.02
C LYS A 185 10.04 11.89 -18.78
N LEU A 186 9.95 12.35 -17.53
CA LEU A 186 9.21 13.55 -17.19
C LEU A 186 10.06 14.83 -17.21
N CYS A 187 11.36 14.74 -16.93
CA CYS A 187 12.22 15.90 -16.69
C CYS A 187 13.51 15.89 -17.49
N ASN A 188 13.72 14.97 -18.42
CA ASN A 188 14.97 14.83 -19.19
C ASN A 188 16.22 14.88 -18.29
N TYR A 189 16.23 14.16 -17.19
CA TYR A 189 17.25 14.16 -16.13
C TYR A 189 17.47 15.51 -15.41
N ASN A 190 16.59 16.49 -15.60
CA ASN A 190 16.69 17.79 -14.95
C ASN A 190 15.66 17.92 -13.81
N ALA A 191 15.84 17.14 -12.74
CA ALA A 191 15.02 17.23 -11.55
C ALA A 191 15.85 16.97 -10.28
N LYS A 192 15.52 17.67 -9.19
CA LYS A 192 16.05 17.33 -7.86
C LYS A 192 15.26 16.16 -7.28
N ILE A 193 15.97 15.12 -6.86
CA ILE A 193 15.35 13.91 -6.29
C ILE A 193 15.34 14.02 -4.77
N PHE A 194 14.17 13.80 -4.19
CA PHE A 194 13.96 13.70 -2.75
C PHE A 194 13.46 12.30 -2.43
N VAL A 195 14.16 11.59 -1.57
CA VAL A 195 13.71 10.30 -1.05
C VAL A 195 13.57 10.47 0.46
N GLN A 196 12.32 10.45 0.94
CA GLN A 196 12.06 10.42 2.37
C GLN A 196 12.09 8.97 2.86
N GLY A 197 12.49 8.79 4.12
CA GLY A 197 12.54 7.47 4.72
C GLY A 197 11.21 6.72 4.64
N PHE A 198 11.31 5.45 4.33
CA PHE A 198 10.14 4.55 4.23
C PHE A 198 9.76 3.95 5.58
N ASP A 199 10.53 4.18 6.65
CA ASP A 199 10.23 3.59 7.95
C ASP A 199 8.92 4.14 8.53
N ARG A 200 8.11 3.22 9.00
CA ARG A 200 6.87 3.45 9.72
C ARG A 200 6.99 2.80 11.11
N PRO A 201 7.60 3.52 12.09
CA PRO A 201 7.90 2.94 13.42
C PRO A 201 6.65 2.42 14.14
N ASN A 202 5.51 3.01 13.88
CA ASN A 202 4.22 2.62 14.47
C ASN A 202 3.60 1.34 13.89
N LEU A 203 4.16 0.77 12.80
CA LEU A 203 3.66 -0.49 12.25
C LEU A 203 4.41 -1.70 12.82
N SER A 204 3.67 -2.71 13.29
CA SER A 204 4.19 -4.03 13.62
C SER A 204 3.94 -4.98 12.45
N LEU A 205 5.00 -5.64 11.96
CA LEU A 205 4.93 -6.53 10.80
C LEU A 205 5.00 -7.99 11.25
N ALA A 206 4.06 -8.81 10.78
CA ALA A 206 4.07 -10.26 10.97
C ALA A 206 3.84 -10.97 9.63
N VAL A 207 4.60 -12.04 9.41
CA VAL A 207 4.50 -12.88 8.20
C VAL A 207 4.41 -14.34 8.64
N GLU A 208 3.32 -14.99 8.29
CA GLU A 208 3.07 -16.38 8.70
C GLU A 208 2.82 -17.29 7.50
N GLN A 209 3.30 -18.53 7.61
CA GLN A 209 2.96 -19.57 6.65
C GLN A 209 1.47 -19.89 6.73
N LYS A 210 0.77 -19.84 5.60
CA LYS A 210 -0.64 -20.20 5.49
C LYS A 210 -0.83 -21.70 5.69
N THR A 211 -1.61 -22.07 6.67
CA THR A 211 -1.98 -23.47 6.94
C THR A 211 -3.30 -23.85 6.27
N LYS A 212 -3.70 -25.12 6.35
CA LYS A 212 -5.03 -25.55 5.91
C LYS A 212 -6.15 -24.82 6.66
N ASN A 213 -5.91 -24.47 7.92
CA ASN A 213 -6.86 -23.77 8.79
C ASN A 213 -6.54 -22.26 8.88
N TRP A 214 -6.11 -21.64 7.79
CA TRP A 214 -5.68 -20.25 7.76
C TRP A 214 -6.75 -19.24 8.25
N LYS A 215 -8.04 -19.58 8.15
CA LYS A 215 -9.11 -18.74 8.71
C LYS A 215 -9.04 -18.64 10.23
N GLU A 216 -8.58 -19.70 10.91
CA GLU A 216 -8.32 -19.67 12.35
C GLU A 216 -7.06 -18.84 12.67
N GLN A 217 -6.02 -18.90 11.83
CA GLN A 217 -4.86 -17.99 11.97
C GLN A 217 -5.30 -16.51 11.90
N LEU A 218 -6.19 -16.19 10.94
CA LEU A 218 -6.77 -14.86 10.83
C LEU A 218 -7.59 -14.48 12.06
N LEU A 219 -8.40 -15.40 12.62
CA LEU A 219 -9.17 -15.15 13.85
C LEU A 219 -8.28 -14.87 15.05
N ILE A 220 -7.21 -15.65 15.23
CA ILE A 220 -6.22 -15.42 16.31
C ILE A 220 -5.62 -14.02 16.18
N PHE A 221 -5.27 -13.59 14.97
CA PHE A 221 -4.80 -12.23 14.74
C PHE A 221 -5.84 -11.15 15.09
N LEU A 222 -7.12 -11.44 14.88
CA LEU A 222 -8.23 -10.51 15.12
C LEU A 222 -8.79 -10.55 16.55
N GLU A 223 -8.33 -11.45 17.42
CA GLU A 223 -8.94 -11.75 18.71
C GLU A 223 -9.21 -10.49 19.58
N ASN A 224 -8.25 -9.57 19.62
CA ASN A 224 -8.33 -8.32 20.40
C ASN A 224 -8.70 -7.09 19.56
N LYS A 225 -9.28 -7.27 18.36
CA LYS A 225 -9.48 -6.19 17.39
C LYS A 225 -10.95 -5.99 16.98
N LYS A 226 -11.91 -6.49 17.77
CA LYS A 226 -13.36 -6.46 17.42
C LYS A 226 -13.91 -5.06 17.12
N ASN A 227 -13.44 -4.04 17.84
CA ASN A 227 -13.89 -2.66 17.68
C ASN A 227 -12.96 -1.80 16.83
N ASN A 228 -11.96 -2.42 16.20
CA ASN A 228 -10.97 -1.71 15.41
C ASN A 228 -11.34 -1.75 13.93
N SER A 229 -11.18 -0.62 13.25
CA SER A 229 -11.26 -0.58 11.79
C SER A 229 -10.03 -1.23 11.18
N GLY A 230 -10.24 -2.08 10.19
CA GLY A 230 -9.16 -2.81 9.52
C GLY A 230 -9.44 -3.16 8.08
N ILE A 231 -8.41 -3.58 7.36
CA ILE A 231 -8.50 -4.00 5.97
C ILE A 231 -7.95 -5.43 5.84
N ILE A 232 -8.68 -6.30 5.16
CA ILE A 232 -8.25 -7.66 4.84
C ILE A 232 -8.21 -7.82 3.33
N TYR A 233 -7.02 -8.01 2.77
CA TYR A 233 -6.83 -8.23 1.34
C TYR A 233 -6.91 -9.71 1.00
N CYS A 234 -7.78 -10.02 0.03
CA CYS A 234 -7.99 -11.35 -0.54
C CYS A 234 -7.64 -11.37 -2.04
N LEU A 235 -7.24 -12.52 -2.55
CA LEU A 235 -6.85 -12.67 -3.95
C LEU A 235 -8.04 -12.62 -4.90
N SER A 236 -9.19 -13.17 -4.52
CA SER A 236 -10.36 -13.33 -5.38
C SER A 236 -11.63 -12.74 -4.79
N ARG A 237 -12.59 -12.37 -5.68
CA ARG A 237 -13.92 -11.89 -5.29
C ARG A 237 -14.64 -12.89 -4.38
N LYS A 238 -14.64 -14.18 -4.76
CA LYS A 238 -15.26 -15.26 -3.99
C LYS A 238 -14.65 -15.43 -2.59
N GLU A 239 -13.33 -15.30 -2.47
CA GLU A 239 -12.65 -15.35 -1.18
C GLU A 239 -13.03 -14.15 -0.32
N THR A 240 -13.13 -12.95 -0.91
CA THR A 240 -13.55 -11.72 -0.24
C THR A 240 -14.92 -11.89 0.43
N GLU A 241 -15.91 -12.40 -0.31
CA GLU A 241 -17.26 -12.66 0.23
C GLU A 241 -17.22 -13.74 1.32
N SER A 242 -16.54 -14.87 1.05
CA SER A 242 -16.43 -15.98 1.99
C SER A 242 -15.74 -15.61 3.31
N VAL A 243 -14.76 -14.71 3.28
CA VAL A 243 -14.07 -14.22 4.49
C VAL A 243 -14.95 -13.24 5.25
N ALA A 244 -15.65 -12.33 4.56
CA ALA A 244 -16.58 -11.40 5.20
C ALA A 244 -17.71 -12.15 5.92
N ASP A 245 -18.32 -13.15 5.26
CA ASP A 245 -19.36 -14.00 5.86
C ASP A 245 -18.84 -14.78 7.07
N PHE A 246 -17.62 -15.33 6.96
CA PHE A 246 -16.99 -16.08 8.06
C PHE A 246 -16.77 -15.17 9.27
N LEU A 247 -16.27 -13.95 9.08
CA LEU A 247 -16.04 -12.98 10.16
C LEU A 247 -17.34 -12.49 10.78
N ASN A 248 -18.38 -12.25 9.99
CA ASN A 248 -19.69 -11.84 10.49
C ASN A 248 -20.33 -12.95 11.38
N LYS A 249 -20.16 -14.23 11.04
CA LYS A 249 -20.55 -15.35 11.91
C LYS A 249 -19.78 -15.39 13.23
N LYS A 250 -18.63 -14.74 13.30
CA LYS A 250 -17.79 -14.61 14.52
C LYS A 250 -17.97 -13.24 15.21
N THR A 251 -19.07 -12.57 14.92
CA THR A 251 -19.47 -11.28 15.52
C THR A 251 -18.57 -10.08 15.21
N PHE A 252 -17.80 -10.12 14.11
CA PHE A 252 -17.14 -8.95 13.56
C PHE A 252 -18.08 -8.20 12.62
N ASN A 253 -17.83 -6.92 12.39
CA ASN A 253 -18.56 -6.13 11.39
C ASN A 253 -17.75 -6.06 10.10
N ALA A 254 -17.83 -7.10 9.27
CA ALA A 254 -17.04 -7.26 8.05
C ALA A 254 -17.87 -6.99 6.80
N ILE A 255 -17.35 -6.17 5.89
CA ILE A 255 -18.01 -5.76 4.66
C ILE A 255 -17.15 -6.18 3.47
N PRO A 256 -17.67 -6.94 2.49
CA PRO A 256 -16.93 -7.28 1.28
C PRO A 256 -16.83 -6.09 0.32
N TYR A 257 -15.70 -5.98 -0.40
CA TYR A 257 -15.48 -4.95 -1.42
C TYR A 257 -14.66 -5.47 -2.60
N HIS A 258 -15.22 -5.49 -3.79
CA HIS A 258 -14.53 -5.91 -5.01
C HIS A 258 -15.19 -5.33 -6.28
N ALA A 259 -14.46 -5.29 -7.39
CA ALA A 259 -14.91 -4.71 -8.64
C ALA A 259 -16.14 -5.40 -9.28
N GLY A 260 -16.49 -6.61 -8.85
CA GLY A 260 -17.68 -7.32 -9.32
C GLY A 260 -18.99 -6.89 -8.65
N GLN A 261 -18.94 -6.04 -7.62
CA GLN A 261 -20.12 -5.48 -6.99
C GLN A 261 -20.67 -4.30 -7.80
N ASP A 262 -21.98 -4.05 -7.65
CA ASP A 262 -22.63 -2.86 -8.19
C ASP A 262 -21.95 -1.57 -7.70
N ALA A 263 -21.92 -0.53 -8.55
CA ALA A 263 -21.23 0.73 -8.26
C ALA A 263 -21.82 1.47 -7.04
N ILE A 264 -23.14 1.40 -6.86
CA ILE A 264 -23.83 2.03 -5.72
C ILE A 264 -23.47 1.29 -4.44
N LEU A 265 -23.49 -0.04 -4.45
CA LEU A 265 -23.11 -0.87 -3.29
C LEU A 265 -21.66 -0.61 -2.91
N ARG A 266 -20.73 -0.56 -3.88
CA ARG A 266 -19.32 -0.25 -3.62
C ARG A 266 -19.15 1.12 -2.96
N LYS A 267 -19.83 2.15 -3.48
CA LYS A 267 -19.80 3.50 -2.91
C LYS A 267 -20.34 3.51 -1.49
N ASN A 268 -21.45 2.81 -1.23
CA ASN A 268 -22.03 2.71 0.10
C ASN A 268 -21.10 1.99 1.08
N ASN A 269 -20.50 0.88 0.68
CA ASN A 269 -19.55 0.11 1.50
C ASN A 269 -18.29 0.95 1.82
N GLN A 270 -17.76 1.68 0.83
CA GLN A 270 -16.65 2.60 1.02
C GLN A 270 -17.03 3.72 2.00
N ASN A 271 -18.17 4.38 1.80
CA ASN A 271 -18.65 5.43 2.69
C ASN A 271 -18.85 4.93 4.12
N LYS A 272 -19.40 3.74 4.29
CA LYS A 272 -19.59 3.13 5.60
C LYS A 272 -18.24 2.90 6.27
N PHE A 273 -17.25 2.33 5.57
CA PHE A 273 -15.91 2.16 6.10
C PHE A 273 -15.24 3.49 6.48
N MET A 274 -15.36 4.51 5.62
CA MET A 274 -14.74 5.82 5.87
C MET A 274 -15.33 6.55 7.08
N ASN A 275 -16.63 6.41 7.32
CA ASN A 275 -17.37 7.21 8.29
C ASN A 275 -17.63 6.50 9.62
N GLU A 276 -17.61 5.17 9.66
CA GLU A 276 -17.90 4.38 10.86
C GLU A 276 -16.64 3.74 11.42
N ASP A 277 -16.57 3.60 12.75
CA ASP A 277 -15.50 2.87 13.42
C ASP A 277 -15.84 1.38 13.59
N GLY A 278 -14.83 0.56 13.80
CA GLY A 278 -15.01 -0.89 14.02
C GLY A 278 -15.43 -1.67 12.78
N ILE A 279 -15.33 -1.09 11.59
CA ILE A 279 -15.62 -1.77 10.33
C ILE A 279 -14.37 -2.47 9.81
N ILE A 280 -14.50 -3.73 9.45
CA ILE A 280 -13.48 -4.49 8.73
C ILE A 280 -13.90 -4.55 7.26
N ILE A 281 -13.09 -3.96 6.37
CA ILE A 281 -13.32 -4.15 4.95
C ILE A 281 -12.51 -5.36 4.46
N VAL A 282 -13.20 -6.31 3.85
CA VAL A 282 -12.57 -7.47 3.22
C VAL A 282 -12.57 -7.23 1.73
N ALA A 283 -11.40 -7.11 1.10
CA ALA A 283 -11.33 -6.57 -0.24
C ALA A 283 -10.32 -7.28 -1.14
N THR A 284 -10.53 -7.17 -2.45
CA THR A 284 -9.47 -7.37 -3.45
C THR A 284 -8.63 -6.07 -3.56
N ILE A 285 -7.58 -6.10 -4.40
CA ILE A 285 -6.78 -4.91 -4.73
C ILE A 285 -7.61 -3.73 -5.27
N ALA A 286 -8.88 -3.94 -5.63
CA ALA A 286 -9.80 -2.88 -6.04
C ALA A 286 -10.10 -1.88 -4.91
N PHE A 287 -9.93 -2.27 -3.64
CA PHE A 287 -9.98 -1.38 -2.50
C PHE A 287 -8.57 -0.88 -2.19
N GLY A 288 -8.15 0.10 -2.94
CA GLY A 288 -6.76 0.51 -2.89
C GLY A 288 -6.59 2.02 -2.88
N MET A 289 -6.22 2.56 -4.02
CA MET A 289 -5.90 3.98 -4.18
C MET A 289 -7.08 4.87 -3.75
N GLY A 290 -6.81 5.95 -3.02
CA GLY A 290 -7.83 6.92 -2.59
C GLY A 290 -8.44 6.67 -1.20
N ILE A 291 -8.05 5.64 -0.47
CA ILE A 291 -8.53 5.42 0.90
C ILE A 291 -7.63 6.18 1.88
N ASP A 292 -8.21 7.18 2.54
CA ASP A 292 -7.50 8.04 3.52
C ASP A 292 -8.14 8.00 4.91
N LYS A 293 -8.55 6.82 5.37
CA LYS A 293 -8.99 6.62 6.76
C LYS A 293 -7.77 6.55 7.67
N SER A 294 -7.64 7.49 8.60
CA SER A 294 -6.44 7.66 9.44
C SER A 294 -6.32 6.58 10.52
N ASN A 295 -7.45 6.10 11.06
CA ASN A 295 -7.53 5.22 12.22
C ASN A 295 -7.66 3.71 11.87
N VAL A 296 -7.13 3.28 10.76
CA VAL A 296 -7.02 1.84 10.43
C VAL A 296 -5.99 1.20 11.36
N ARG A 297 -6.42 0.25 12.18
CA ARG A 297 -5.57 -0.38 13.21
C ARG A 297 -4.86 -1.64 12.76
N PHE A 298 -5.33 -2.25 11.68
CA PHE A 298 -4.65 -3.42 11.12
C PHE A 298 -4.89 -3.57 9.61
N VAL A 299 -3.92 -4.21 8.97
CA VAL A 299 -4.03 -4.70 7.59
C VAL A 299 -3.59 -6.16 7.57
N ALA A 300 -4.45 -7.03 7.06
CA ALA A 300 -4.14 -8.45 6.88
C ALA A 300 -4.20 -8.85 5.41
N HIS A 301 -3.32 -9.74 5.00
CA HIS A 301 -3.33 -10.35 3.67
C HIS A 301 -3.57 -11.85 3.81
N THR A 302 -4.58 -12.37 3.12
CA THR A 302 -4.86 -13.82 3.10
C THR A 302 -4.10 -14.55 2.00
N SER A 303 -3.36 -13.82 1.17
CA SER A 303 -2.52 -14.32 0.08
C SER A 303 -1.43 -13.31 -0.28
N LEU A 304 -0.42 -13.74 -1.04
CA LEU A 304 0.66 -12.85 -1.49
C LEU A 304 0.11 -11.66 -2.29
N PRO A 305 0.52 -10.41 -1.99
CA PRO A 305 0.40 -9.28 -2.89
C PRO A 305 1.12 -9.50 -4.23
N SER A 306 0.98 -8.59 -5.18
CA SER A 306 1.66 -8.71 -6.47
C SER A 306 3.17 -8.47 -6.38
N SER A 307 3.59 -7.60 -5.47
CA SER A 307 4.99 -7.21 -5.29
C SER A 307 5.24 -6.64 -3.88
N ILE A 308 6.50 -6.37 -3.56
CA ILE A 308 6.89 -5.67 -2.31
C ILE A 308 6.32 -4.25 -2.27
N GLU A 309 6.30 -3.54 -3.39
CA GLU A 309 5.77 -2.18 -3.48
C GLU A 309 4.26 -2.17 -3.22
N ALA A 310 3.52 -3.12 -3.81
CA ALA A 310 2.09 -3.28 -3.56
C ALA A 310 1.84 -3.60 -2.07
N TYR A 311 2.61 -4.52 -1.50
CA TYR A 311 2.54 -4.84 -0.07
C TYR A 311 2.80 -3.61 0.80
N TYR A 312 3.86 -2.85 0.51
CA TYR A 312 4.19 -1.63 1.25
C TYR A 312 3.09 -0.58 1.17
N GLN A 313 2.51 -0.35 -0.02
CA GLN A 313 1.39 0.57 -0.20
C GLN A 313 0.13 0.11 0.54
N GLU A 314 -0.16 -1.18 0.55
CA GLU A 314 -1.34 -1.76 1.21
C GLU A 314 -1.22 -1.70 2.73
N ILE A 315 -0.08 -2.10 3.32
CA ILE A 315 0.15 -1.96 4.76
C ILE A 315 0.28 -0.50 5.21
N GLY A 316 0.76 0.38 4.32
CA GLY A 316 0.86 1.82 4.55
C GLY A 316 -0.48 2.53 4.81
N ARG A 317 -1.61 1.84 4.61
CA ARG A 317 -2.95 2.34 4.96
C ARG A 317 -3.22 2.28 6.45
N ALA A 318 -2.51 1.43 7.19
CA ALA A 318 -2.64 1.33 8.63
C ALA A 318 -1.88 2.46 9.35
N GLY A 319 -2.44 2.93 10.46
CA GLY A 319 -1.78 3.85 11.39
C GLY A 319 -1.34 5.17 10.78
N ARG A 320 -2.09 5.77 9.87
CA ARG A 320 -1.76 7.09 9.27
C ARG A 320 -1.79 8.23 10.27
N ASP A 321 -2.50 8.04 11.38
CA ASP A 321 -2.56 8.95 12.52
C ASP A 321 -1.33 8.86 13.46
N GLY A 322 -0.35 8.01 13.13
CA GLY A 322 0.86 7.77 13.95
C GLY A 322 0.66 6.78 15.09
N ASN A 323 -0.58 6.37 15.37
CA ASN A 323 -0.86 5.39 16.41
C ASN A 323 -0.44 3.97 16.01
N PRO A 324 -0.17 3.08 16.98
CA PRO A 324 0.20 1.69 16.71
C PRO A 324 -0.80 0.97 15.81
N ALA A 325 -0.30 0.23 14.83
CA ALA A 325 -1.09 -0.61 13.96
C ALA A 325 -0.32 -1.89 13.63
N GLU A 326 -1.04 -2.95 13.32
CA GLU A 326 -0.48 -4.28 13.12
C GLU A 326 -0.75 -4.78 11.70
N THR A 327 0.18 -5.54 11.16
CA THR A 327 -0.01 -6.17 9.86
C THR A 327 0.24 -7.67 9.93
N LEU A 328 -0.52 -8.44 9.16
CA LEU A 328 -0.35 -9.88 9.01
C LEU A 328 -0.32 -10.23 7.51
N LEU A 329 0.70 -10.96 7.09
CA LEU A 329 0.74 -11.56 5.76
C LEU A 329 0.71 -13.09 5.90
N LEU A 330 -0.38 -13.71 5.45
CA LEU A 330 -0.49 -15.16 5.29
C LEU A 330 -0.11 -15.55 3.86
N TYR A 331 0.83 -16.48 3.71
CA TYR A 331 1.30 -16.88 2.38
C TYR A 331 1.62 -18.37 2.30
N GLY A 332 1.54 -18.93 1.09
CA GLY A 332 1.84 -20.33 0.83
C GLY A 332 2.30 -20.57 -0.61
N LEU A 333 2.79 -21.78 -0.90
CA LEU A 333 3.20 -22.16 -2.25
C LEU A 333 2.08 -21.98 -3.29
N ASN A 334 0.84 -22.27 -2.91
CA ASN A 334 -0.29 -22.14 -3.82
C ASN A 334 -0.54 -20.69 -4.24
N ASP A 335 -0.35 -19.74 -3.31
CA ASP A 335 -0.49 -18.31 -3.61
C ASP A 335 0.57 -17.86 -4.63
N LEU A 336 1.82 -18.36 -4.48
CA LEU A 336 2.90 -18.10 -5.42
C LEU A 336 2.57 -18.64 -6.83
N PHE A 337 2.07 -19.88 -6.93
CA PHE A 337 1.64 -20.45 -8.21
C PHE A 337 0.53 -19.64 -8.87
N GLN A 338 -0.47 -19.21 -8.11
CA GLN A 338 -1.58 -18.43 -8.63
C GLN A 338 -1.10 -17.05 -9.13
N ARG A 339 -0.19 -16.38 -8.39
CA ARG A 339 0.39 -15.10 -8.81
C ARG A 339 1.18 -15.24 -10.10
N ARG A 340 2.06 -16.23 -10.21
CA ARG A 340 2.81 -16.49 -11.45
C ARG A 340 1.89 -16.81 -12.62
N ARG A 341 0.81 -17.56 -12.37
CA ARG A 341 -0.21 -17.84 -13.40
C ARG A 341 -0.88 -16.56 -13.90
N PHE A 342 -1.20 -15.60 -13.02
CA PHE A 342 -1.77 -14.32 -13.45
C PHE A 342 -0.78 -13.52 -14.30
N ILE A 343 0.51 -13.50 -13.95
CA ILE A 343 1.55 -12.86 -14.75
C ILE A 343 1.63 -13.48 -16.16
N GLU A 344 1.58 -14.80 -16.27
CA GLU A 344 1.62 -15.47 -17.57
C GLU A 344 0.39 -15.23 -18.43
N LEU A 345 -0.79 -15.12 -17.82
CA LEU A 345 -2.06 -14.86 -18.52
C LEU A 345 -2.22 -13.38 -18.93
N ASP A 346 -1.40 -12.50 -18.39
CA ASP A 346 -1.40 -11.10 -18.79
C ASP A 346 -0.95 -10.95 -20.24
N LYS A 347 -1.54 -9.99 -20.96
CA LYS A 347 -1.27 -9.72 -22.38
C LYS A 347 -0.01 -8.87 -22.61
N SER A 348 0.70 -8.49 -21.55
CA SER A 348 1.94 -7.74 -21.63
C SER A 348 3.07 -8.52 -22.30
N ASP A 349 4.11 -7.81 -22.73
CA ASP A 349 5.30 -8.39 -23.33
C ASP A 349 6.11 -9.26 -22.35
N ASP A 350 7.01 -10.08 -22.88
CA ASP A 350 7.84 -11.00 -22.09
C ASP A 350 8.78 -10.24 -21.12
N GLN A 351 9.20 -9.02 -21.46
CA GLN A 351 10.10 -8.22 -20.63
C GLN A 351 9.35 -7.70 -19.39
N HIS A 352 8.11 -7.25 -19.55
CA HIS A 352 7.25 -6.88 -18.44
C HIS A 352 6.97 -8.07 -17.52
N LYS A 353 6.62 -9.25 -18.09
CA LYS A 353 6.42 -10.49 -17.32
C LYS A 353 7.65 -10.91 -16.52
N LEU A 354 8.85 -10.74 -17.11
CA LEU A 354 10.10 -11.01 -16.41
C LEU A 354 10.27 -10.07 -15.20
N GLY A 355 9.98 -8.79 -15.37
CA GLY A 355 9.99 -7.80 -14.29
C GLY A 355 9.01 -8.15 -13.16
N GLU A 356 7.76 -8.50 -13.48
CA GLU A 356 6.75 -8.91 -12.51
C GLU A 356 7.18 -10.18 -11.74
N ASN A 357 7.76 -11.17 -12.42
CA ASN A 357 8.28 -12.36 -11.77
C ASN A 357 9.43 -12.05 -10.81
N LYS A 358 10.38 -11.14 -11.17
CA LYS A 358 11.46 -10.70 -10.26
C LYS A 358 10.91 -10.00 -9.02
N ARG A 359 9.91 -9.13 -9.16
CA ARG A 359 9.24 -8.47 -8.02
C ARG A 359 8.56 -9.46 -7.08
N LEU A 360 7.90 -10.48 -7.66
CA LEU A 360 7.29 -11.55 -6.88
C LEU A 360 8.35 -12.40 -6.15
N ASP A 361 9.50 -12.66 -6.77
CA ASP A 361 10.63 -13.36 -6.14
C ASP A 361 11.19 -12.54 -4.96
N SER A 362 11.31 -11.22 -5.12
CA SER A 362 11.73 -10.33 -4.02
C SER A 362 10.74 -10.35 -2.86
N LEU A 363 9.43 -10.39 -3.13
CA LEU A 363 8.41 -10.53 -2.09
C LEU A 363 8.50 -11.89 -1.37
N LEU A 364 8.76 -12.98 -2.11
CA LEU A 364 8.96 -14.29 -1.51
C LEU A 364 10.22 -14.31 -0.64
N ALA A 365 11.31 -13.71 -1.11
CA ALA A 365 12.54 -13.57 -0.33
C ALA A 365 12.30 -12.79 0.97
N TYR A 366 11.53 -11.71 0.91
CA TYR A 366 11.08 -10.98 2.09
C TYR A 366 10.28 -11.86 3.06
N CYS A 367 9.33 -12.65 2.57
CA CYS A 367 8.52 -13.54 3.40
C CYS A 367 9.36 -14.60 4.13
N GLU A 368 10.38 -15.13 3.48
CA GLU A 368 11.25 -16.17 4.04
C GLU A 368 12.49 -15.62 4.78
N ALA A 369 12.75 -14.30 4.70
CA ALA A 369 13.91 -13.70 5.34
C ALA A 369 13.97 -13.98 6.86
N PRO A 370 15.12 -14.42 7.40
CA PRO A 370 15.27 -14.69 8.84
C PRO A 370 15.58 -13.43 9.66
N ILE A 371 15.85 -12.30 9.00
CA ILE A 371 16.20 -11.02 9.63
C ILE A 371 14.95 -10.20 9.98
N CYS A 372 15.16 -9.08 10.66
CA CYS A 372 14.09 -8.10 10.95
C CYS A 372 13.24 -7.80 9.71
N ARG A 373 11.90 -7.90 9.82
CA ARG A 373 10.98 -7.66 8.70
C ARG A 373 11.10 -6.26 8.13
N LYS A 374 11.22 -5.25 9.00
CA LYS A 374 11.40 -3.88 8.54
C LYS A 374 12.73 -3.69 7.81
N LYS A 375 13.82 -4.24 8.35
CA LYS A 375 15.12 -4.21 7.69
C LYS A 375 15.05 -4.85 6.29
N ALA A 376 14.44 -6.02 6.17
CA ALA A 376 14.27 -6.70 4.89
C ALA A 376 13.37 -5.91 3.91
N LEU A 377 12.32 -5.26 4.40
CA LEU A 377 11.41 -4.45 3.60
C LEU A 377 12.07 -3.15 3.11
N LEU A 378 12.76 -2.46 4.01
CA LEU A 378 13.35 -1.14 3.72
C LEU A 378 14.60 -1.25 2.85
N SER A 379 15.38 -2.32 3.00
CA SER A 379 16.53 -2.57 2.11
C SER A 379 16.14 -2.76 0.65
N TYR A 380 14.90 -3.17 0.36
CA TYR A 380 14.39 -3.18 -1.01
C TYR A 380 14.27 -1.76 -1.63
N PHE A 381 14.08 -0.75 -0.79
CA PHE A 381 13.98 0.66 -1.17
C PHE A 381 15.31 1.43 -0.98
N ASP A 382 16.44 0.73 -0.82
CA ASP A 382 17.78 1.28 -0.56
C ASP A 382 17.88 2.03 0.79
N GLU A 383 17.02 1.69 1.77
CA GLU A 383 17.06 2.26 3.12
C GLU A 383 17.59 1.23 4.12
N GLU A 384 18.64 1.59 4.84
CA GLU A 384 19.22 0.74 5.88
C GLU A 384 18.74 1.18 7.26
N ILE A 385 18.27 0.20 8.03
CA ILE A 385 17.93 0.38 9.45
C ILE A 385 18.52 -0.74 10.29
N GLU A 386 18.65 -0.51 11.57
CA GLU A 386 18.86 -1.55 12.56
C GLU A 386 17.59 -2.39 12.77
N SER A 387 17.62 -3.30 13.74
CA SER A 387 16.44 -4.10 14.10
C SER A 387 15.33 -3.23 14.68
N CYS A 388 14.08 -3.43 14.23
CA CYS A 388 12.94 -2.62 14.66
C CYS A 388 12.39 -2.98 16.05
N ASN A 389 12.80 -4.10 16.63
CA ASN A 389 12.33 -4.66 17.91
C ASN A 389 10.79 -4.80 18.05
N ASN A 390 10.08 -4.76 16.92
CA ASN A 390 8.60 -4.74 16.89
C ASN A 390 7.96 -5.67 15.86
N CYS A 391 8.72 -6.41 15.05
CA CYS A 391 8.20 -7.39 14.11
C CYS A 391 8.28 -8.82 14.69
N ASP A 392 7.61 -9.77 14.04
CA ASP A 392 7.62 -11.18 14.43
C ASP A 392 9.03 -11.75 14.60
N ASN A 393 9.94 -11.51 13.64
CA ASN A 393 11.32 -12.00 13.69
C ASN A 393 12.17 -11.33 14.79
N CYS A 394 11.89 -10.08 15.18
CA CYS A 394 12.58 -9.44 16.29
C CYS A 394 12.07 -9.92 17.64
N LEU A 395 10.77 -10.17 17.76
CA LEU A 395 10.13 -10.64 19.00
C LEU A 395 10.39 -12.13 19.25
N GLN A 396 10.48 -12.91 18.18
CA GLN A 396 10.78 -14.34 18.19
C GLN A 396 11.76 -14.66 17.05
N PRO A 397 13.07 -14.46 17.26
CA PRO A 397 14.06 -14.73 16.23
C PRO A 397 13.99 -16.18 15.75
N PRO A 398 13.91 -16.40 14.43
CA PRO A 398 13.83 -17.75 13.90
C PRO A 398 15.14 -18.50 14.11
N LYS A 399 15.03 -19.77 14.47
CA LYS A 399 16.18 -20.66 14.54
C LYS A 399 16.58 -21.09 13.14
N MET A 400 17.86 -20.94 12.81
CA MET A 400 18.43 -21.38 11.54
C MET A 400 19.06 -22.76 11.73
N LEU A 401 18.78 -23.66 10.78
CA LEU A 401 19.27 -25.02 10.77
C LEU A 401 20.06 -25.25 9.47
N GLU A 402 21.08 -26.09 9.55
CA GLU A 402 21.79 -26.58 8.38
C GLU A 402 20.88 -27.51 7.58
N GLY A 403 20.81 -27.35 6.27
CA GLY A 403 19.87 -28.05 5.40
C GLY A 403 20.46 -28.46 4.05
N THR A 404 21.79 -28.43 3.89
CA THR A 404 22.44 -28.76 2.61
C THR A 404 22.08 -30.14 2.11
N GLU A 405 22.11 -31.16 2.98
CA GLU A 405 21.75 -32.53 2.63
C GLU A 405 20.27 -32.63 2.20
N LEU A 406 19.37 -32.00 2.93
CA LEU A 406 17.94 -31.96 2.58
C LEU A 406 17.71 -31.24 1.24
N ALA A 407 18.45 -30.17 0.98
CA ALA A 407 18.38 -29.47 -0.29
C ALA A 407 18.89 -30.34 -1.44
N GLN A 408 19.98 -31.08 -1.24
CA GLN A 408 20.49 -32.03 -2.23
C GLN A 408 19.51 -33.18 -2.50
N MET A 409 18.78 -33.67 -1.48
CA MET A 409 17.68 -34.64 -1.67
C MET A 409 16.60 -34.07 -2.58
N ALA A 410 16.14 -32.86 -2.31
CA ALA A 410 15.11 -32.18 -3.11
C ALA A 410 15.58 -31.91 -4.54
N LEU A 411 16.79 -31.36 -4.72
CA LEU A 411 17.38 -31.10 -6.02
C LEU A 411 17.57 -32.39 -6.83
N SER A 412 18.03 -33.47 -6.17
CA SER A 412 18.19 -34.77 -6.83
C SER A 412 16.84 -35.35 -7.27
N ALA A 413 15.77 -35.17 -6.50
CA ALA A 413 14.42 -35.59 -6.89
C ALA A 413 13.91 -34.78 -8.10
N ILE A 414 14.14 -33.46 -8.12
CA ILE A 414 13.81 -32.57 -9.24
C ILE A 414 14.60 -32.98 -10.50
N TYR A 415 15.91 -33.20 -10.38
CA TYR A 415 16.75 -33.60 -11.50
C TYR A 415 16.33 -34.94 -12.09
N ARG A 416 16.17 -35.98 -11.24
CA ARG A 416 15.84 -37.34 -11.67
C ARG A 416 14.42 -37.49 -12.23
N SER A 417 13.51 -36.58 -11.89
CA SER A 417 12.15 -36.53 -12.47
C SER A 417 12.11 -35.70 -13.77
N GLY A 418 13.28 -35.23 -14.30
CA GLY A 418 13.39 -34.52 -15.57
C GLY A 418 13.05 -33.03 -15.50
N GLN A 419 12.89 -32.43 -14.31
CA GLN A 419 12.57 -31.00 -14.12
C GLN A 419 11.28 -30.54 -14.83
N VAL A 420 10.29 -31.44 -14.91
CA VAL A 420 9.00 -31.19 -15.58
C VAL A 420 7.80 -31.37 -14.65
N PHE A 421 8.04 -31.50 -13.35
CA PHE A 421 7.00 -31.67 -12.35
C PHE A 421 6.99 -30.55 -11.31
N GLY A 422 5.78 -30.21 -10.83
CA GLY A 422 5.60 -29.22 -9.78
C GLY A 422 5.91 -29.76 -8.37
N ALA A 423 5.91 -28.86 -7.40
CA ALA A 423 6.31 -29.13 -6.01
C ALA A 423 5.57 -30.32 -5.38
N VAL A 424 4.25 -30.45 -5.60
CA VAL A 424 3.46 -31.55 -5.01
C VAL A 424 3.98 -32.92 -5.47
N HIS A 425 4.32 -33.07 -6.75
CA HIS A 425 4.85 -34.31 -7.29
C HIS A 425 6.24 -34.64 -6.73
N ILE A 426 7.11 -33.63 -6.63
CA ILE A 426 8.46 -33.80 -6.04
C ILE A 426 8.35 -34.18 -4.57
N ILE A 427 7.45 -33.56 -3.81
CA ILE A 427 7.20 -33.88 -2.40
C ILE A 427 6.71 -35.33 -2.27
N ASN A 428 5.80 -35.77 -3.13
CA ASN A 428 5.31 -37.14 -3.11
C ASN A 428 6.44 -38.16 -3.41
N ILE A 429 7.38 -37.82 -4.30
CA ILE A 429 8.59 -38.64 -4.52
C ILE A 429 9.43 -38.72 -3.24
N LEU A 430 9.72 -37.57 -2.60
CA LEU A 430 10.52 -37.52 -1.37
C LEU A 430 9.89 -38.32 -0.22
N LEU A 431 8.56 -38.27 -0.10
CA LEU A 431 7.80 -38.99 0.91
C LEU A 431 7.62 -40.50 0.62
N GLY A 432 7.86 -40.92 -0.64
CA GLY A 432 7.60 -42.29 -1.07
C GLY A 432 6.10 -42.60 -1.25
N GLU A 433 5.29 -41.59 -1.60
CA GLU A 433 3.85 -41.74 -1.84
C GLU A 433 3.58 -42.31 -3.24
N ASN A 434 2.96 -43.50 -3.30
CA ASN A 434 2.57 -44.15 -4.56
C ASN A 434 1.27 -43.55 -5.12
N SER A 435 1.37 -42.38 -5.79
CA SER A 435 0.25 -41.85 -6.56
C SER A 435 0.21 -42.50 -7.95
N PRO A 436 -0.99 -42.57 -8.62
CA PRO A 436 -1.10 -43.11 -9.97
C PRO A 436 -0.09 -42.49 -10.96
N LYS A 437 0.15 -41.19 -10.87
CA LYS A 437 1.07 -40.45 -11.72
C LYS A 437 2.53 -40.81 -11.45
N ILE A 438 2.91 -41.12 -10.21
CA ILE A 438 4.27 -41.55 -9.84
C ILE A 438 4.55 -42.93 -10.40
N ILE A 439 3.59 -43.86 -10.31
CA ILE A 439 3.70 -45.22 -10.81
C ILE A 439 3.79 -45.21 -12.35
N GLU A 440 2.88 -44.48 -13.02
CA GLU A 440 2.84 -44.34 -14.48
C GLU A 440 4.16 -43.84 -15.05
N ARG A 441 4.81 -42.86 -14.35
CA ARG A 441 6.08 -42.27 -14.77
C ARG A 441 7.33 -43.06 -14.28
N GLY A 442 7.12 -44.14 -13.56
CA GLY A 442 8.22 -44.95 -13.02
C GLY A 442 9.04 -44.28 -11.92
N HIS A 443 8.52 -43.18 -11.32
CA HIS A 443 9.24 -42.42 -10.31
C HIS A 443 9.32 -43.12 -8.95
N ASN A 444 8.54 -44.17 -8.74
CA ASN A 444 8.67 -45.07 -7.58
C ASN A 444 9.92 -45.97 -7.65
N LYS A 445 10.63 -46.00 -8.79
CA LYS A 445 11.87 -46.77 -8.99
C LYS A 445 13.15 -45.91 -8.96
N ILE A 446 13.02 -44.59 -8.87
CA ILE A 446 14.21 -43.72 -8.80
C ILE A 446 14.84 -43.72 -7.42
N LYS A 447 16.17 -43.51 -7.33
CA LYS A 447 16.90 -43.58 -6.04
C LYS A 447 16.44 -42.56 -5.00
N THR A 448 15.71 -41.52 -5.42
CA THR A 448 15.19 -40.46 -4.55
C THR A 448 13.78 -40.73 -4.04
N PHE A 449 13.19 -41.86 -4.37
CA PHE A 449 11.86 -42.22 -3.88
C PHE A 449 11.91 -42.63 -2.41
N GLY A 450 11.19 -41.86 -1.56
CA GLY A 450 11.10 -42.12 -0.13
C GLY A 450 12.30 -41.71 0.73
N ILE A 451 13.30 -41.03 0.17
CA ILE A 451 14.49 -40.60 0.94
C ILE A 451 14.17 -39.50 1.97
N GLY A 452 13.08 -38.78 1.81
CA GLY A 452 12.65 -37.71 2.68
C GLY A 452 11.46 -38.05 3.58
N LYS A 453 11.13 -39.32 3.75
CA LYS A 453 9.95 -39.81 4.49
C LYS A 453 9.96 -39.49 5.99
N GLU A 454 11.11 -39.12 6.56
CA GLU A 454 11.26 -38.71 7.96
C GLU A 454 10.62 -37.35 8.24
N HIS A 455 10.40 -36.54 7.20
CA HIS A 455 9.79 -35.23 7.28
C HIS A 455 8.35 -35.24 6.76
N SER A 456 7.51 -34.37 7.32
CA SER A 456 6.11 -34.23 6.88
C SER A 456 5.98 -33.52 5.53
N LYS A 457 4.80 -33.64 4.91
CA LYS A 457 4.45 -32.91 3.70
C LYS A 457 4.53 -31.39 3.90
N ASP A 458 4.08 -30.90 5.04
CA ASP A 458 4.09 -29.47 5.37
C ASP A 458 5.53 -28.96 5.56
N PHE A 459 6.42 -29.80 6.12
CA PHE A 459 7.86 -29.52 6.17
C PHE A 459 8.42 -29.32 4.77
N TRP A 460 8.24 -30.29 3.86
CA TRP A 460 8.78 -30.19 2.49
C TRP A 460 8.19 -29.02 1.71
N GLN A 461 6.94 -28.66 1.92
CA GLN A 461 6.36 -27.46 1.34
C GLN A 461 7.07 -26.19 1.81
N GLY A 462 7.35 -26.09 3.11
CA GLY A 462 8.13 -24.98 3.69
C GLY A 462 9.55 -24.94 3.19
N PHE A 463 10.22 -26.08 3.13
CA PHE A 463 11.59 -26.20 2.68
C PHE A 463 11.76 -25.81 1.20
N ILE A 464 10.90 -26.31 0.32
CA ILE A 464 10.89 -25.96 -1.10
C ILE A 464 10.64 -24.44 -1.29
N ARG A 465 9.79 -23.81 -0.47
CA ARG A 465 9.61 -22.35 -0.52
C ARG A 465 10.89 -21.61 -0.20
N GLN A 466 11.61 -22.04 0.84
CA GLN A 466 12.89 -21.42 1.21
C GLN A 466 13.95 -21.60 0.12
N MET A 467 13.98 -22.76 -0.52
CA MET A 467 14.86 -22.98 -1.69
C MET A 467 14.49 -22.10 -2.88
N LEU A 468 13.20 -21.84 -3.12
CA LEU A 468 12.72 -20.88 -4.13
C LEU A 468 13.14 -19.45 -3.77
N ALA A 469 12.93 -19.05 -2.50
CA ALA A 469 13.30 -17.72 -2.00
C ALA A 469 14.80 -17.44 -2.07
N SER A 470 15.62 -18.48 -1.85
CA SER A 470 17.09 -18.41 -1.95
C SER A 470 17.62 -18.58 -3.38
N GLY A 471 16.74 -18.75 -4.36
CA GLY A 471 17.11 -18.82 -5.76
C GLY A 471 17.79 -20.12 -6.20
N HIS A 472 17.78 -21.18 -5.40
CA HIS A 472 18.36 -22.48 -5.78
C HIS A 472 17.50 -23.28 -6.75
N ILE A 473 16.21 -23.01 -6.76
CA ILE A 473 15.24 -23.55 -7.71
C ILE A 473 14.34 -22.42 -8.22
N THR A 474 13.71 -22.63 -9.36
CA THR A 474 12.73 -21.71 -9.93
C THR A 474 11.49 -22.46 -10.40
N ILE A 475 10.39 -21.73 -10.62
CA ILE A 475 9.13 -22.28 -11.15
C ILE A 475 9.00 -21.86 -12.61
N ASN A 476 8.89 -22.83 -13.51
CA ASN A 476 8.62 -22.58 -14.93
C ASN A 476 7.11 -22.74 -15.22
N ILE A 477 6.41 -21.63 -15.33
CA ILE A 477 4.96 -21.62 -15.56
C ILE A 477 4.60 -22.05 -16.99
N LYS A 478 5.40 -21.69 -18.00
CA LYS A 478 5.20 -22.12 -19.41
C LYS A 478 5.20 -23.65 -19.53
N LYS A 479 5.84 -24.35 -18.58
CA LYS A 479 5.83 -25.81 -18.43
C LYS A 479 4.98 -26.27 -17.24
N PHE A 480 3.75 -25.73 -17.10
CA PHE A 480 2.78 -26.11 -16.08
C PHE A 480 3.23 -25.97 -14.62
N GLY A 481 4.14 -25.02 -14.34
CA GLY A 481 4.59 -24.74 -12.98
C GLY A 481 5.58 -25.79 -12.44
N CYS A 482 6.38 -26.39 -13.31
CA CYS A 482 7.41 -27.33 -12.89
C CYS A 482 8.57 -26.61 -12.18
N LEU A 483 9.20 -27.35 -11.25
CA LEU A 483 10.42 -26.90 -10.57
C LEU A 483 11.65 -27.17 -11.46
N GLN A 484 12.49 -26.15 -11.59
CA GLN A 484 13.76 -26.24 -12.32
C GLN A 484 14.91 -25.81 -11.42
N ILE A 485 16.07 -26.45 -11.59
CA ILE A 485 17.28 -26.17 -10.83
C ILE A 485 18.00 -24.98 -11.49
N THR A 486 18.40 -24.00 -10.68
CA THR A 486 19.19 -22.84 -11.13
C THR A 486 20.69 -23.14 -11.11
N THR A 487 21.52 -22.19 -11.56
CA THR A 487 22.97 -22.29 -11.46
C THR A 487 23.44 -22.49 -10.02
N THR A 488 22.88 -21.71 -9.07
CA THR A 488 23.20 -21.85 -7.63
C THR A 488 22.68 -23.17 -7.06
N GLY A 489 21.58 -23.69 -7.57
CA GLY A 489 21.08 -25.03 -7.22
C GLY A 489 22.02 -26.16 -7.69
N VAL A 490 22.66 -26.00 -8.88
CA VAL A 490 23.67 -26.95 -9.33
C VAL A 490 24.93 -26.91 -8.45
N GLN A 491 25.36 -25.72 -8.03
CA GLN A 491 26.49 -25.56 -7.11
C GLN A 491 26.19 -26.21 -5.74
N LEU A 492 24.98 -26.03 -5.22
CA LEU A 492 24.52 -26.64 -3.99
C LEU A 492 24.47 -28.18 -4.11
N LEU A 493 24.00 -28.69 -5.25
CA LEU A 493 23.96 -30.14 -5.53
C LEU A 493 25.36 -30.75 -5.56
N LYS A 494 26.37 -29.99 -6.01
CA LYS A 494 27.78 -30.39 -6.05
C LYS A 494 28.54 -30.17 -4.74
N ASN A 495 27.85 -29.69 -3.69
CA ASN A 495 28.46 -29.34 -2.41
C ASN A 495 29.45 -28.15 -2.47
N GLU A 496 29.30 -27.27 -3.46
CA GLU A 496 30.09 -26.04 -3.61
C GLU A 496 29.49 -24.88 -2.77
N LEU A 497 28.23 -25.02 -2.33
CA LEU A 497 27.50 -24.10 -1.46
C LEU A 497 26.85 -24.85 -0.30
N GLN A 498 26.66 -24.13 0.81
CA GLN A 498 25.84 -24.59 1.94
C GLN A 498 24.48 -23.91 1.93
N PHE A 499 23.46 -24.58 2.46
CA PHE A 499 22.11 -24.05 2.59
C PHE A 499 21.64 -24.12 4.03
N ASN A 500 21.34 -22.96 4.61
CA ASN A 500 20.71 -22.86 5.90
C ASN A 500 19.24 -22.46 5.71
N TYR A 501 18.35 -23.14 6.44
CA TYR A 501 16.93 -22.87 6.39
C TYR A 501 16.40 -22.46 7.77
N LYS A 502 15.36 -21.65 7.77
CA LYS A 502 14.58 -21.30 8.95
C LYS A 502 13.79 -22.52 9.42
N GLU A 503 13.90 -22.87 10.69
CA GLU A 503 13.17 -23.99 11.28
C GLU A 503 11.67 -23.89 10.95
N ILE A 504 11.11 -24.98 10.43
CA ILE A 504 9.71 -25.06 10.04
C ILE A 504 8.96 -25.65 11.23
N GLU A 505 8.46 -24.77 12.10
CA GLU A 505 7.61 -25.19 13.20
C GLU A 505 6.27 -25.71 12.67
N LEU A 506 6.00 -26.96 12.87
CA LEU A 506 4.66 -27.54 12.75
C LEU A 506 3.85 -27.09 13.98
N LYS A 507 3.31 -25.87 13.95
CA LYS A 507 2.54 -25.33 15.08
C LYS A 507 1.31 -26.18 15.33
N SER A 508 1.35 -27.01 16.37
CA SER A 508 0.15 -27.45 17.08
C SER A 508 -0.46 -26.20 17.75
N HIS A 509 -1.76 -26.02 17.63
CA HIS A 509 -2.56 -24.90 18.13
C HIS A 509 -2.49 -24.70 19.66
N LYS A 510 -1.34 -24.34 20.22
CA LYS A 510 -1.22 -23.88 21.62
C LYS A 510 0.01 -22.97 21.76
N THR A 511 -0.11 -21.76 21.31
CA THR A 511 0.66 -20.66 21.91
C THR A 511 -0.14 -19.38 21.75
N THR A 512 -0.85 -19.03 22.80
CA THR A 512 -1.24 -17.66 23.08
C THR A 512 0.03 -16.81 22.99
N LYS A 513 0.25 -16.18 21.85
CA LYS A 513 1.24 -15.13 21.75
C LYS A 513 0.75 -14.01 22.67
N ASN A 514 1.34 -13.89 23.83
CA ASN A 514 1.27 -12.69 24.64
C ASN A 514 1.92 -11.57 23.81
N TYR A 515 1.19 -10.98 22.88
CA TYR A 515 1.48 -9.63 22.45
C TYR A 515 1.35 -8.78 23.72
N LYS A 516 2.49 -8.34 24.25
CA LYS A 516 2.51 -7.38 25.35
C LYS A 516 1.54 -6.27 24.95
N GLU A 517 0.56 -6.04 25.84
CA GLU A 517 -0.27 -4.83 25.76
C GLU A 517 0.63 -3.64 25.50
N LYS A 518 0.41 -2.97 24.38
CA LYS A 518 1.29 -1.92 23.95
C LYS A 518 0.66 -0.60 24.17
N ILE A 519 1.47 0.19 24.85
CA ILE A 519 1.44 1.63 24.98
C ILE A 519 0.01 2.14 24.86
N PRO A 520 -0.69 2.33 25.98
CA PRO A 520 -1.98 2.98 25.96
C PRO A 520 -1.78 4.32 25.25
N LEU A 521 -2.67 4.67 24.35
CA LEU A 521 -2.92 6.07 24.06
C LEU A 521 -2.89 6.78 25.41
N ASN A 522 -2.00 7.76 25.58
CA ASN A 522 -1.87 8.53 26.82
C ASN A 522 -3.10 9.48 26.93
N ILE A 523 -4.29 8.88 27.03
CA ILE A 523 -5.60 9.52 27.11
C ILE A 523 -6.22 9.01 28.39
N GLN A 524 -6.67 9.91 29.27
CA GLN A 524 -7.41 9.57 30.47
C GLN A 524 -8.81 9.05 30.10
N ASP A 525 -9.43 8.21 30.92
CA ASP A 525 -10.75 7.63 30.64
C ASP A 525 -11.82 8.71 30.39
N SER A 526 -11.75 9.84 31.10
CA SER A 526 -12.60 11.02 30.89
C SER A 526 -12.47 11.65 29.51
N ASP A 527 -11.30 11.56 28.90
CA ASP A 527 -11.04 12.10 27.57
C ASP A 527 -11.56 11.15 26.45
N LEU A 528 -11.71 9.85 26.77
CA LEU A 528 -12.29 8.88 25.84
C LEU A 528 -13.79 9.12 25.62
N GLU A 529 -14.53 9.48 26.66
CA GLU A 529 -15.96 9.83 26.55
C GLU A 529 -16.14 11.10 25.70
N LEU A 530 -15.36 12.13 25.97
CA LEU A 530 -15.37 13.36 25.18
C LEU A 530 -14.97 13.10 23.72
N LEU A 531 -13.92 12.30 23.48
CA LEU A 531 -13.53 11.92 22.13
C LEU A 531 -14.65 11.18 21.37
N ALA A 532 -15.38 10.30 22.05
CA ALA A 532 -16.53 9.61 21.47
C ALA A 532 -17.67 10.59 21.11
N ALA A 533 -17.95 11.56 21.97
CA ALA A 533 -18.94 12.62 21.72
C ALA A 533 -18.53 13.50 20.52
N LEU A 534 -17.27 13.92 20.44
CA LEU A 534 -16.72 14.70 19.31
C LEU A 534 -16.76 13.92 18.00
N LYS A 535 -16.45 12.62 18.00
CA LYS A 535 -16.59 11.75 16.83
C LYS A 535 -18.04 11.64 16.37
N LYS A 536 -18.98 11.50 17.30
CA LYS A 536 -20.43 11.45 17.01
C LYS A 536 -20.91 12.77 16.40
N LEU A 537 -20.50 13.90 16.96
CA LEU A 537 -20.81 15.24 16.42
C LEU A 537 -20.26 15.38 15.00
N ARG A 538 -18.99 15.09 14.79
CA ARG A 538 -18.34 15.10 13.46
C ARG A 538 -19.11 14.26 12.45
N LEU A 539 -19.54 13.07 12.83
CA LEU A 539 -20.30 12.18 11.96
C LEU A 539 -21.66 12.77 11.59
N THR A 540 -22.35 13.43 12.53
CA THR A 540 -23.62 14.10 12.28
C THR A 540 -23.45 15.23 11.26
N ILE A 541 -22.43 16.09 11.44
CA ILE A 541 -22.12 17.19 10.52
C ILE A 541 -21.70 16.64 9.14
N SER A 542 -20.88 15.61 9.11
CA SER A 542 -20.44 14.94 7.88
C SER A 542 -21.63 14.44 7.05
N LYS A 543 -22.62 13.82 7.70
CA LYS A 543 -23.84 13.34 7.03
C LYS A 543 -24.70 14.49 6.49
N SER A 544 -24.86 15.57 7.26
CA SER A 544 -25.68 16.73 6.85
C SER A 544 -25.06 17.47 5.64
N LEU A 545 -23.74 17.54 5.58
CA LEU A 545 -23.02 18.21 4.50
C LEU A 545 -22.67 17.26 3.32
N SER A 546 -22.97 15.95 3.47
CA SER A 546 -22.60 14.91 2.48
C SER A 546 -21.10 14.88 2.13
N VAL A 547 -20.24 15.15 3.13
CA VAL A 547 -18.79 15.13 3.00
C VAL A 547 -18.18 14.04 3.90
N PRO A 548 -17.01 13.46 3.54
CA PRO A 548 -16.32 12.53 4.43
C PRO A 548 -15.97 13.15 5.79
N ALA A 549 -16.08 12.38 6.87
CA ALA A 549 -15.90 12.87 8.24
C ALA A 549 -14.51 13.50 8.47
N PHE A 550 -13.46 12.96 7.85
CA PHE A 550 -12.09 13.49 7.98
C PHE A 550 -11.90 14.88 7.33
N VAL A 551 -12.76 15.26 6.39
CA VAL A 551 -12.74 16.59 5.76
C VAL A 551 -13.08 17.68 6.78
N ILE A 552 -13.98 17.38 7.73
CA ILE A 552 -14.35 18.29 8.83
C ILE A 552 -13.17 18.43 9.79
N PHE A 553 -12.80 17.35 10.47
CA PHE A 553 -11.62 17.26 11.32
C PHE A 553 -11.02 15.86 11.28
N SER A 554 -9.69 15.78 11.28
CA SER A 554 -8.96 14.52 11.40
C SER A 554 -9.16 13.90 12.80
N ASP A 555 -8.93 12.60 12.95
CA ASP A 555 -8.96 11.96 14.27
C ASP A 555 -7.87 12.57 15.20
N ALA A 556 -6.72 12.94 14.64
CA ALA A 556 -5.66 13.62 15.38
C ALA A 556 -6.15 14.95 15.98
N SER A 557 -6.87 15.76 15.19
CA SER A 557 -7.47 17.01 15.67
C SER A 557 -8.50 16.76 16.79
N LEU A 558 -9.36 15.74 16.66
CA LEU A 558 -10.33 15.39 17.70
C LEU A 558 -9.67 14.88 18.98
N ILE A 559 -8.61 14.10 18.86
CA ILE A 559 -7.82 13.63 20.01
C ILE A 559 -7.18 14.82 20.72
N GLU A 560 -6.64 15.77 19.98
CA GLU A 560 -6.04 16.99 20.52
C GLU A 560 -7.10 17.88 21.21
N MET A 561 -8.29 18.03 20.62
CA MET A 561 -9.44 18.69 21.24
C MET A 561 -9.85 18.03 22.56
N ALA A 562 -9.93 16.69 22.59
CA ALA A 562 -10.29 15.97 23.81
C ALA A 562 -9.25 16.12 24.92
N LYS A 563 -7.96 16.18 24.57
CA LYS A 563 -6.85 16.37 25.53
C LYS A 563 -6.73 17.80 26.05
N LEU A 564 -6.77 18.78 25.15
CA LEU A 564 -6.51 20.19 25.48
C LEU A 564 -7.75 20.90 26.00
N LYS A 565 -8.95 20.39 25.70
CA LYS A 565 -10.25 20.93 26.12
C LYS A 565 -10.33 22.46 25.94
N PRO A 566 -10.20 22.96 24.69
CA PRO A 566 -10.23 24.38 24.40
C PRO A 566 -11.50 25.03 24.96
N LYS A 567 -11.36 26.20 25.62
CA LYS A 567 -12.47 26.89 26.29
C LYS A 567 -13.15 27.92 25.39
N ASP A 568 -12.43 28.48 24.45
CA ASP A 568 -12.88 29.52 23.55
C ASP A 568 -12.33 29.33 22.12
N GLN A 569 -12.72 30.22 21.21
CA GLN A 569 -12.27 30.17 19.82
C GLN A 569 -10.75 30.41 19.68
N ILE A 570 -10.11 31.12 20.60
CA ILE A 570 -8.67 31.38 20.58
C ILE A 570 -7.92 30.07 20.88
N ASP A 571 -8.35 29.35 21.91
CA ASP A 571 -7.77 28.05 22.24
C ASP A 571 -8.11 27.01 21.17
N PHE A 572 -9.32 27.06 20.62
CA PHE A 572 -9.72 26.15 19.52
C PHE A 572 -8.88 26.36 18.26
N SER A 573 -8.47 27.59 17.99
CA SER A 573 -7.60 27.91 16.83
C SER A 573 -6.20 27.32 16.93
N LYS A 574 -5.74 26.94 18.12
CA LYS A 574 -4.41 26.33 18.36
C LYS A 574 -4.37 24.84 18.02
N ILE A 575 -5.53 24.20 17.86
CA ILE A 575 -5.65 22.79 17.52
C ILE A 575 -5.14 22.54 16.09
N ASN A 576 -4.27 21.55 15.92
CA ASN A 576 -3.73 21.19 14.60
C ASN A 576 -4.85 20.81 13.62
N GLY A 577 -4.83 21.42 12.43
CA GLY A 577 -5.83 21.22 11.40
C GLY A 577 -7.07 22.12 11.53
N VAL A 578 -7.06 23.12 12.42
CA VAL A 578 -8.06 24.17 12.56
C VAL A 578 -7.56 25.46 11.92
N GLY A 579 -7.78 25.62 10.63
CA GLY A 579 -7.54 26.90 9.94
C GLY A 579 -8.74 27.86 10.08
N PRO A 580 -8.60 29.13 9.66
CA PRO A 580 -9.65 30.18 9.81
C PRO A 580 -11.02 29.79 9.26
N SER A 581 -11.07 29.07 8.12
CA SER A 581 -12.33 28.60 7.54
C SER A 581 -13.05 27.60 8.45
N LYS A 582 -12.34 26.62 9.01
CA LYS A 582 -12.90 25.62 9.91
C LYS A 582 -13.23 26.21 11.30
N LEU A 583 -12.40 27.14 11.77
CA LEU A 583 -12.67 27.90 12.99
C LEU A 583 -14.03 28.59 12.88
N LYS A 584 -14.25 29.36 11.83
CA LYS A 584 -15.50 30.09 11.58
C LYS A 584 -16.72 29.16 11.44
N LYS A 585 -16.55 28.00 10.79
CA LYS A 585 -17.66 27.08 10.48
C LYS A 585 -18.07 26.20 11.67
N TYR A 586 -17.12 25.76 12.49
CA TYR A 586 -17.32 24.62 13.40
C TYR A 586 -16.98 24.90 14.86
N SER A 587 -16.26 25.99 15.19
CA SER A 587 -15.79 26.24 16.57
C SER A 587 -16.93 26.21 17.59
N ASP A 588 -17.99 26.96 17.37
CA ASP A 588 -19.08 27.09 18.33
C ASP A 588 -19.77 25.75 18.61
N THR A 589 -19.98 24.96 17.56
CA THR A 589 -20.62 23.65 17.67
C THR A 589 -19.74 22.64 18.41
N PHE A 590 -18.42 22.63 18.17
CA PHE A 590 -17.51 21.73 18.86
C PHE A 590 -17.22 22.20 20.29
N LEU A 591 -17.05 23.50 20.52
CA LEU A 591 -16.88 24.08 21.86
C LEU A 591 -18.08 23.80 22.76
N SER A 592 -19.31 23.80 22.25
CA SER A 592 -20.50 23.44 23.03
C SER A 592 -20.46 22.00 23.55
N VAL A 593 -19.82 21.06 22.83
CA VAL A 593 -19.67 19.66 23.28
C VAL A 593 -18.46 19.51 24.21
N ILE A 594 -17.42 20.34 24.04
CA ILE A 594 -16.22 20.28 24.88
C ILE A 594 -16.47 20.88 26.28
N ASN A 595 -17.27 21.94 26.33
CA ASN A 595 -17.51 22.69 27.56
C ASN A 595 -18.78 22.25 28.32
N GLY A 596 -19.49 21.22 27.81
CA GLY A 596 -20.63 20.58 28.46
C GLY A 596 -21.92 21.19 28.20
#